data_b01dc56a47a5502c75cf00d01f18da86
#
_entry.id   b01dc56a47a5502c75cf00d01f18da86
#
_cell.length_a   1.000
_cell.length_b   1.000
_cell.length_c   1.000
_cell.angle_alpha   90.00
_cell.angle_beta   90.00
_cell.angle_gamma   90.00
#
_symmetry.space_group_name_H-M   'P 1'
#
loop_
_entity.id
_entity.type
_entity.pdbx_description
1 polymer ?
#
loop_
_entity_poly.entity_id
_entity_poly.type
_entity_poly.pdbx_seq_one_letter_code
_entity_poly.pdbx_strand_id
1 'polypeptide(L)'
;MNTAFNIVLKDDNDETLVNSVFTNMAIAEKFFKKYFMKAWDLTEEDANEEWEALYHDGQNENGDKLYVEQCSFVNNEEDSEYLLDTLTDSSISSI
;
A
#
# COMPACT_ATOMS: atom_id res chain seq x y z
N MET A 1 -10.57 -2.99 -15.50
CA MET A 1 -9.82 -1.87 -14.89
C MET A 1 -8.76 -2.45 -13.96
N ASN A 2 -7.60 -1.82 -13.96
CA ASN A 2 -6.46 -2.32 -13.18
C ASN A 2 -6.55 -1.84 -11.73
N THR A 3 -6.06 -2.67 -10.82
CA THR A 3 -6.03 -2.36 -9.40
C THR A 3 -4.59 -2.18 -8.95
N ALA A 4 -4.37 -1.19 -8.11
CA ALA A 4 -3.07 -0.93 -7.50
C ALA A 4 -3.25 -0.70 -5.99
N PHE A 5 -2.13 -0.67 -5.28
CA PHE A 5 -2.13 -0.49 -3.83
C PHE A 5 -1.19 0.67 -3.50
N ASN A 6 -1.74 1.72 -2.92
CA ASN A 6 -0.93 2.81 -2.39
C ASN A 6 -0.55 2.44 -0.96
N ILE A 7 0.74 2.32 -0.70
CA ILE A 7 1.23 1.88 0.59
C ILE A 7 2.12 2.95 1.20
N VAL A 8 1.77 3.34 2.42
CA VAL A 8 2.50 4.36 3.17
C VAL A 8 3.02 3.73 4.45
N LEU A 9 4.33 3.83 4.67
CA LEU A 9 4.97 3.43 5.91
C LEU A 9 5.38 4.68 6.66
N LYS A 10 4.94 4.81 7.90
CA LYS A 10 5.30 5.91 8.79
C LYS A 10 6.00 5.40 10.04
N ASP A 11 6.89 6.21 10.58
CA ASP A 11 7.57 5.87 11.83
C ASP A 11 6.71 6.27 13.05
N ASP A 12 7.24 6.07 14.24
CA ASP A 12 6.55 6.39 15.50
C ASP A 12 6.33 7.90 15.70
N ASN A 13 7.05 8.73 14.97
CA ASN A 13 6.88 10.18 14.97
C ASN A 13 5.93 10.66 13.86
N ASP A 14 5.27 9.72 13.17
CA ASP A 14 4.36 10.00 12.07
C ASP A 14 5.06 10.59 10.84
N GLU A 15 6.36 10.38 10.71
CA GLU A 15 7.11 10.73 9.51
C GLU A 15 6.93 9.66 8.45
N THR A 16 6.69 10.08 7.22
CA THR A 16 6.56 9.16 6.08
C THR A 16 7.92 8.64 5.65
N LEU A 17 8.11 7.33 5.80
CA LEU A 17 9.33 6.65 5.36
C LEU A 17 9.22 6.16 3.93
N VAL A 18 8.06 5.63 3.55
CA VAL A 18 7.78 5.14 2.20
C VAL A 18 6.36 5.55 1.84
N ASN A 19 6.19 6.02 0.61
CA ASN A 19 4.87 6.30 0.04
C ASN A 19 4.94 5.96 -1.44
N SER A 20 4.42 4.81 -1.81
CA SER A 20 4.54 4.30 -3.17
C SER A 20 3.32 3.49 -3.58
N VAL A 21 3.14 3.38 -4.89
CA VAL A 21 2.05 2.60 -5.48
C VAL A 21 2.62 1.32 -6.06
N PHE A 22 2.02 0.20 -5.71
CA PHE A 22 2.42 -1.13 -6.18
C PHE A 22 1.29 -1.76 -6.98
N THR A 23 1.64 -2.48 -8.03
CA THR A 23 0.64 -3.12 -8.89
C THR A 23 0.11 -4.44 -8.32
N ASN A 24 0.84 -5.04 -7.39
CA ASN A 24 0.33 -6.18 -6.62
C ASN A 24 1.03 -6.30 -5.27
N MET A 25 0.38 -7.01 -4.34
CA MET A 25 0.87 -7.13 -2.98
C MET A 25 2.12 -8.00 -2.86
N ALA A 26 2.33 -8.96 -3.76
CA ALA A 26 3.53 -9.80 -3.72
C ALA A 26 4.79 -8.96 -3.99
N ILE A 27 4.70 -8.01 -4.91
CA ILE A 27 5.81 -7.08 -5.19
C ILE A 27 6.04 -6.17 -3.99
N ALA A 28 4.96 -5.65 -3.40
CA ALA A 28 5.05 -4.79 -2.23
C ALA A 28 5.71 -5.52 -1.05
N GLU A 29 5.29 -6.75 -0.78
CA GLU A 29 5.87 -7.56 0.29
C GLU A 29 7.37 -7.73 0.12
N LYS A 30 7.82 -8.07 -1.09
CA LYS A 30 9.25 -8.22 -1.37
C LYS A 30 10.00 -6.90 -1.17
N PHE A 31 9.42 -5.80 -1.63
CA PHE A 31 10.03 -4.49 -1.47
C PHE A 31 10.20 -4.13 0.01
N PHE A 32 9.14 -4.27 0.80
CA PHE A 32 9.20 -3.87 2.21
C PHE A 32 10.12 -4.75 3.03
N LYS A 33 10.15 -6.06 2.74
CA LYS A 33 11.10 -6.95 3.43
C LYS A 33 12.55 -6.54 3.15
N LYS A 34 12.87 -6.22 1.90
CA LYS A 34 14.20 -5.70 1.54
C LYS A 34 14.48 -4.35 2.18
N TYR A 35 13.48 -3.49 2.23
CA TYR A 35 13.59 -2.19 2.88
C TYR A 35 13.93 -2.36 4.36
N PHE A 36 13.22 -3.22 5.08
CA PHE A 36 13.47 -3.48 6.49
C PHE A 36 14.87 -4.02 6.72
N MET A 37 15.33 -4.92 5.87
CA MET A 37 16.68 -5.48 5.98
C MET A 37 17.76 -4.43 5.81
N LYS A 38 17.54 -3.49 4.89
CA LYS A 38 18.52 -2.41 4.61
C LYS A 38 18.43 -1.25 5.59
N ALA A 39 17.24 -0.73 5.81
CA ALA A 39 17.04 0.48 6.61
C ALA A 39 17.12 0.20 8.11
N TRP A 40 16.64 -0.96 8.53
CA TRP A 40 16.57 -1.33 9.94
C TRP A 40 17.58 -2.42 10.32
N ASP A 41 18.44 -2.81 9.37
CA ASP A 41 19.50 -3.81 9.57
C ASP A 41 18.96 -5.12 10.13
N LEU A 42 17.83 -5.57 9.62
CA LEU A 42 17.18 -6.80 10.05
C LEU A 42 17.65 -8.00 9.25
N THR A 43 17.57 -9.18 9.87
CA THR A 43 17.71 -10.45 9.15
C THR A 43 16.46 -10.69 8.32
N GLU A 44 16.52 -11.63 7.39
CA GLU A 44 15.36 -12.02 6.58
C GLU A 44 14.21 -12.49 7.47
N GLU A 45 14.49 -13.28 8.50
CA GLU A 45 13.49 -13.77 9.43
C GLU A 45 12.82 -12.63 10.19
N ASP A 46 13.61 -11.69 10.71
CA ASP A 46 13.06 -10.53 11.40
C ASP A 46 12.27 -9.61 10.47
N ALA A 47 12.72 -9.45 9.22
CA ALA A 47 12.00 -8.67 8.24
C ALA A 47 10.63 -9.30 7.92
N ASN A 48 10.58 -10.64 7.85
CA ASN A 48 9.31 -11.35 7.64
C ASN A 48 8.35 -11.11 8.81
N GLU A 49 8.85 -11.15 10.04
CA GLU A 49 8.03 -10.89 11.23
C GLU A 49 7.51 -9.45 11.26
N GLU A 50 8.35 -8.49 10.91
CA GLU A 50 7.93 -7.08 10.83
C GLU A 50 6.84 -6.86 9.77
N TRP A 51 7.00 -7.49 8.60
CA TRP A 51 5.97 -7.41 7.56
C TRP A 51 4.65 -7.98 8.05
N GLU A 52 4.66 -9.13 8.71
CA GLU A 52 3.46 -9.76 9.23
C GLU A 52 2.75 -8.85 10.25
N ALA A 53 3.51 -8.25 11.17
CA ALA A 53 2.93 -7.36 12.17
C ALA A 53 2.32 -6.11 11.50
N LEU A 54 3.06 -5.47 10.60
CA LEU A 54 2.59 -4.26 9.94
C LEU A 54 1.41 -4.52 9.00
N TYR A 55 1.44 -5.63 8.27
CA TYR A 55 0.38 -5.94 7.31
C TYR A 55 -0.92 -6.35 8.00
N HIS A 56 -0.84 -7.17 9.05
CA HIS A 56 -2.02 -7.68 9.74
C HIS A 56 -2.56 -6.72 10.80
N ASP A 57 -1.68 -6.09 11.57
CA ASP A 57 -2.09 -5.23 12.68
C ASP A 57 -2.04 -3.75 12.35
N GLY A 58 -1.42 -3.38 11.23
CA GLY A 58 -1.25 -1.99 10.85
C GLY A 58 -0.15 -1.25 11.60
N GLN A 59 0.45 -1.88 12.59
CA GLN A 59 1.54 -1.30 13.37
C GLN A 59 2.40 -2.40 14.00
N ASN A 60 3.63 -2.06 14.34
CA ASN A 60 4.56 -2.96 15.03
C ASN A 60 4.80 -2.50 16.47
N GLU A 61 5.67 -3.20 17.19
CA GLU A 61 5.99 -2.88 18.58
C GLU A 61 6.69 -1.53 18.74
N ASN A 62 7.40 -1.07 17.71
CA ASN A 62 8.12 0.19 17.74
C ASN A 62 7.24 1.40 17.45
N GLY A 63 5.97 1.18 17.12
CA GLY A 63 5.06 2.27 16.79
C GLY A 63 5.06 2.67 15.32
N ASP A 64 5.78 1.95 14.47
CA ASP A 64 5.72 2.15 13.04
C ASP A 64 4.36 1.70 12.52
N LYS A 65 3.84 2.41 11.51
CA LYS A 65 2.49 2.17 10.99
C LYS A 65 2.52 1.96 9.49
N LEU A 66 1.72 1.02 9.02
CA LEU A 66 1.56 0.74 7.60
C LEU A 66 0.11 0.99 7.19
N TYR A 67 -0.06 1.81 6.17
CA TYR A 67 -1.37 2.10 5.59
C TYR A 67 -1.41 1.53 4.18
N VAL A 68 -2.42 0.71 3.89
CA VAL A 68 -2.62 0.12 2.57
C VAL A 68 -3.96 0.57 2.05
N GLU A 69 -3.95 1.25 0.92
CA GLU A 69 -5.16 1.71 0.27
C GLU A 69 -5.23 1.10 -1.13
N GLN A 70 -6.29 0.34 -1.40
CA GLN A 70 -6.53 -0.20 -2.72
C GLN A 70 -7.11 0.89 -3.60
N CYS A 71 -6.53 1.07 -4.78
CA CYS A 71 -6.98 2.06 -5.73
C CYS A 71 -7.03 1.46 -7.13
N SER A 72 -7.81 2.10 -7.99
CA SER A 72 -7.87 1.73 -9.41
C SER A 72 -7.02 2.72 -10.19
N PHE A 73 -6.38 2.24 -11.25
CA PHE A 73 -5.63 3.14 -12.10
C PHE A 73 -6.06 2.98 -13.55
N VAL A 74 -5.92 4.08 -14.29
CA VAL A 74 -6.33 4.17 -15.69
C VAL A 74 -5.08 4.15 -16.56
N ASN A 75 -4.96 3.14 -17.44
CA ASN A 75 -3.80 3.02 -18.32
C ASN A 75 -4.17 3.04 -19.81
N ASN A 76 -5.48 3.20 -20.13
CA ASN A 76 -5.94 3.35 -21.51
C ASN A 76 -7.32 4.02 -21.53
N GLU A 77 -7.82 4.34 -22.73
CA GLU A 77 -9.10 5.04 -22.87
C GLU A 77 -10.28 4.20 -22.39
N GLU A 78 -10.25 2.90 -22.59
CA GLU A 78 -11.32 2.00 -22.16
C GLU A 78 -11.48 2.02 -20.65
N ASP A 79 -10.35 1.95 -19.92
CA ASP A 79 -10.35 2.05 -18.45
C ASP A 79 -10.85 3.41 -18.00
N SER A 80 -10.50 4.48 -18.72
CA SER A 80 -10.95 5.84 -18.43
C SER A 80 -12.47 5.95 -18.53
N GLU A 81 -13.06 5.41 -19.60
CA GLU A 81 -14.50 5.42 -19.79
C GLU A 81 -15.23 4.62 -18.71
N TYR A 82 -14.70 3.47 -18.36
CA TYR A 82 -15.26 2.64 -17.30
C TYR A 82 -15.26 3.38 -15.96
N LEU A 83 -14.15 4.01 -15.62
CA LEU A 83 -14.03 4.77 -14.38
C LEU A 83 -14.98 5.96 -14.36
N LEU A 84 -15.12 6.66 -15.49
CA LEU A 84 -16.01 7.80 -15.59
C LEU A 84 -17.47 7.39 -15.37
N ASP A 85 -17.90 6.30 -15.99
CA ASP A 85 -19.24 5.76 -15.82
C ASP A 85 -19.51 5.38 -14.36
N THR A 86 -18.55 4.72 -13.72
CA THR A 86 -18.66 4.31 -12.32
C THR A 86 -18.81 5.51 -11.40
N LEU A 87 -17.99 6.54 -11.59
CA LEU A 87 -18.05 7.76 -10.78
C LEU A 87 -19.36 8.52 -11.00
N THR A 88 -19.84 8.58 -12.24
CA THR A 88 -21.10 9.23 -12.58
C THR A 88 -22.29 8.54 -11.92
N ASP A 89 -22.32 7.21 -11.98
CA ASP A 89 -23.37 6.42 -11.34
C ASP A 89 -23.34 6.61 -9.82
N SER A 90 -22.15 6.63 -9.22
CA SER A 90 -22.00 6.87 -7.78
C SER A 90 -22.50 8.26 -7.39
N SER A 91 -22.23 9.27 -8.21
CA SER A 91 -22.70 10.62 -7.98
C SER A 91 -24.22 10.72 -8.03
N ILE A 92 -24.82 10.03 -8.99
CA ILE A 92 -26.28 9.98 -9.13
C ILE A 92 -26.92 9.29 -7.92
N SER A 93 -26.36 8.19 -7.49
CA SER A 93 -26.92 7.42 -6.37
C SER A 93 -26.72 8.10 -5.02
N SER A 94 -25.80 9.05 -4.90
CA SER A 94 -25.58 9.79 -3.66
C SER A 94 -26.52 10.99 -3.49
N ILE A 95 -27.26 11.30 -4.52
CA ILE A 95 -28.24 12.38 -4.50
C ILE A 95 -29.61 11.83 -4.07
#